data_8c48080a54691ab99d04880dc6732798
#
_entry.id   8c48080a54691ab99d04880dc6732798
#
_cell.length_a   1.000
_cell.length_b   1.000
_cell.length_c   1.000
_cell.angle_alpha   90.00
_cell.angle_beta   90.00
_cell.angle_gamma   90.00
#
_symmetry.space_group_name_H-M   'P 1'
#
loop_
_entity.id
_entity.type
_entity.pdbx_description
1 polymer ?
#
loop_
_entity_poly.entity_id
_entity_poly.type
_entity_poly.pdbx_seq_one_letter_code
_entity_poly.pdbx_strand_id
1 'polypeptide(L)'
;MIDKLRAALADRNVQAFLRVIRAGEGTSDEDGYRRHFGGELFTDFSAHPKRSITKMLGDKPITSTAAGAYQFLGRTWSECQAALNLPDVSPD
;
A
#
# COMPACT_ATOMS: atom_id res chain seq x y z
N MET A 1 -4.38 -14.36 15.50
CA MET A 1 -4.84 -13.20 14.71
C MET A 1 -4.54 -13.33 13.22
N ILE A 2 -3.30 -13.69 12.85
CA ILE A 2 -2.92 -13.77 11.43
C ILE A 2 -3.74 -14.80 10.65
N ASP A 3 -4.12 -15.91 11.26
CA ASP A 3 -4.92 -16.94 10.60
C ASP A 3 -6.33 -16.43 10.27
N LYS A 4 -6.91 -15.63 11.17
CA LYS A 4 -8.21 -14.98 10.92
C LYS A 4 -8.13 -13.99 9.76
N LEU A 5 -7.03 -13.26 9.66
CA LEU A 5 -6.79 -12.32 8.55
C LEU A 5 -6.62 -13.05 7.23
N ARG A 6 -5.88 -14.17 7.21
CA ARG A 6 -5.75 -14.99 6.00
C ARG A 6 -7.09 -15.54 5.54
N ALA A 7 -7.92 -16.00 6.49
CA ALA A 7 -9.27 -16.46 6.16
C ALA A 7 -10.13 -15.33 5.61
N ALA A 8 -10.04 -14.12 6.18
CA ALA A 8 -10.75 -12.95 5.67
C ALA A 8 -10.31 -12.61 4.23
N LEU A 9 -9.03 -12.73 3.92
CA LEU A 9 -8.51 -12.45 2.58
C LEU A 9 -9.02 -13.45 1.54
N ALA A 10 -9.47 -14.63 1.94
CA ALA A 10 -10.08 -15.60 1.05
C ALA A 10 -11.56 -15.30 0.78
N ASP A 11 -12.20 -14.42 1.55
CA ASP A 11 -13.59 -14.05 1.37
C ASP A 11 -13.78 -13.22 0.11
N ARG A 12 -14.78 -13.57 -0.70
CA ARG A 12 -15.04 -12.92 -2.00
C ARG A 12 -15.39 -11.44 -1.85
N ASN A 13 -16.12 -11.07 -0.79
CA ASN A 13 -16.50 -9.69 -0.55
C ASN A 13 -15.30 -8.84 -0.13
N VAL A 14 -14.41 -9.40 0.68
CA VAL A 14 -13.15 -8.75 1.06
C VAL A 14 -12.29 -8.53 -0.18
N GLN A 15 -12.15 -9.55 -1.03
CA GLN A 15 -11.39 -9.43 -2.28
C GLN A 15 -11.97 -8.35 -3.20
N ALA A 16 -13.28 -8.29 -3.32
CA ALA A 16 -13.96 -7.26 -4.13
C ALA A 16 -13.68 -5.85 -3.56
N PHE A 17 -13.75 -5.70 -2.24
CA PHE A 17 -13.45 -4.44 -1.56
C PHE A 17 -12.01 -3.99 -1.81
N LEU A 18 -11.06 -4.92 -1.69
CA LEU A 18 -9.64 -4.62 -1.94
C LEU A 18 -9.41 -4.19 -3.39
N ARG A 19 -10.10 -4.80 -4.35
CA ARG A 19 -10.02 -4.38 -5.76
C ARG A 19 -10.55 -2.96 -5.97
N VAL A 20 -11.61 -2.59 -5.27
CA VAL A 20 -12.16 -1.23 -5.32
C VAL A 20 -11.14 -0.23 -4.77
N ILE A 21 -10.47 -0.55 -3.67
CA ILE A 21 -9.41 0.31 -3.12
C ILE A 21 -8.30 0.49 -4.15
N ARG A 22 -7.83 -0.59 -4.77
CA ARG A 22 -6.76 -0.52 -5.77
C ARG A 22 -7.18 0.32 -6.97
N ALA A 23 -8.42 0.20 -7.43
CA ALA A 23 -8.94 1.01 -8.52
C ALA A 23 -8.93 2.50 -8.15
N GLY A 24 -9.39 2.84 -6.93
CA GLY A 24 -9.36 4.21 -6.44
C GLY A 24 -7.95 4.77 -6.26
N GLU A 25 -6.99 3.93 -5.91
CA GLU A 25 -5.58 4.33 -5.73
C GLU A 25 -4.78 4.31 -7.05
N GLY A 26 -5.36 3.83 -8.15
CA GLY A 26 -4.64 3.73 -9.43
C GLY A 26 -3.58 2.64 -9.44
N THR A 27 -3.78 1.57 -8.67
CA THR A 27 -2.81 0.50 -8.48
C THR A 27 -3.31 -0.88 -8.93
N SER A 28 -4.31 -0.93 -9.82
CA SER A 28 -4.92 -2.19 -10.24
C SER A 28 -4.04 -3.04 -11.17
N ASP A 29 -2.97 -2.49 -11.71
CA ASP A 29 -2.07 -3.20 -12.62
C ASP A 29 -1.05 -4.07 -11.87
N GLU A 30 -0.20 -4.78 -12.62
CA GLU A 30 0.83 -5.67 -12.07
C GLU A 30 1.84 -4.93 -11.19
N ASP A 31 2.10 -3.66 -11.48
CA ASP A 31 3.07 -2.84 -10.75
C ASP A 31 2.46 -2.11 -9.55
N GLY A 32 1.17 -2.31 -9.27
CA GLY A 32 0.46 -1.57 -8.23
C GLY A 32 1.10 -1.65 -6.85
N TYR A 33 1.65 -2.82 -6.47
CA TYR A 33 2.33 -2.99 -5.18
C TYR A 33 3.63 -2.20 -5.09
N ARG A 34 4.19 -1.76 -6.21
CA ARG A 34 5.47 -1.03 -6.30
C ARG A 34 5.30 0.46 -6.50
N ARG A 35 4.09 1.01 -6.38
CA ARG A 35 3.87 2.43 -6.67
C ARG A 35 4.03 3.29 -5.44
N HIS A 36 4.84 4.34 -5.58
CA HIS A 36 4.86 5.46 -4.65
C HIS A 36 3.65 6.38 -4.86
N PHE A 37 3.40 7.24 -3.89
CA PHE A 37 2.50 8.37 -4.09
C PHE A 37 2.93 9.15 -5.36
N GLY A 38 1.99 9.38 -6.27
CA GLY A 38 2.29 10.03 -7.54
C GLY A 38 2.65 9.10 -8.69
N GLY A 39 2.83 7.78 -8.45
CA GLY A 39 2.92 6.76 -9.48
C GLY A 39 4.32 6.23 -9.80
N GLU A 40 5.39 6.82 -9.27
CA GLU A 40 6.75 6.30 -9.46
C GLU A 40 6.90 4.92 -8.83
N LEU A 41 7.70 4.03 -9.45
CA LEU A 41 7.85 2.65 -8.98
C LEU A 41 9.05 2.48 -8.05
N PHE A 42 8.95 1.55 -7.11
CA PHE A 42 10.08 1.07 -6.33
C PHE A 42 10.22 -0.45 -6.51
N THR A 43 11.41 -0.99 -6.19
CA THR A 43 11.73 -2.40 -6.47
C THR A 43 11.96 -3.24 -5.23
N ASP A 44 12.26 -2.64 -4.10
CA ASP A 44 12.63 -3.34 -2.87
C ASP A 44 11.43 -3.48 -1.94
N PHE A 45 10.96 -4.72 -1.73
CA PHE A 45 9.87 -5.04 -0.82
C PHE A 45 10.32 -5.36 0.61
N SER A 46 11.60 -5.28 0.91
CA SER A 46 12.08 -5.63 2.26
C SER A 46 11.56 -4.70 3.35
N ALA A 47 11.23 -3.47 2.99
CA ALA A 47 10.63 -2.49 3.90
C ALA A 47 9.80 -1.49 3.12
N HIS A 48 8.85 -0.84 3.81
CA HIS A 48 8.13 0.29 3.24
C HIS A 48 9.16 1.37 2.86
N PRO A 49 9.10 1.93 1.63
CA PRO A 49 10.12 2.89 1.17
C PRO A 49 10.19 4.16 2.02
N LYS A 50 9.09 4.58 2.66
CA LYS A 50 9.00 5.78 3.50
C LYS A 50 9.59 7.03 2.85
N ARG A 51 9.54 7.08 1.52
CA ARG A 51 10.06 8.19 0.75
C ARG A 51 8.98 9.27 0.62
N SER A 52 9.32 10.48 1.04
CA SER A 52 8.44 11.63 0.88
C SER A 52 8.44 12.06 -0.59
N ILE A 53 7.27 12.06 -1.21
CA ILE A 53 7.08 12.47 -2.59
C ILE A 53 6.10 13.64 -2.61
N THR A 54 6.46 14.70 -3.29
CA THR A 54 5.62 15.88 -3.45
C THR A 54 5.01 15.88 -4.84
N LYS A 55 3.70 16.09 -4.90
CA LYS A 55 2.94 16.19 -6.14
C LYS A 55 2.10 17.45 -6.10
N MET A 56 2.03 18.14 -7.24
CA MET A 56 1.18 19.32 -7.35
C MET A 56 -0.28 18.92 -7.56
N LEU A 57 -1.18 19.46 -6.75
CA LEU A 57 -2.62 19.37 -6.95
C LEU A 57 -3.12 20.78 -7.27
N GLY A 58 -3.24 21.07 -8.56
CA GLY A 58 -3.42 22.45 -9.01
C GLY A 58 -2.15 23.25 -8.70
N ASP A 59 -2.27 24.32 -7.89
CA ASP A 59 -1.18 25.16 -7.46
C ASP A 59 -0.67 24.82 -6.04
N LYS A 60 -1.22 23.75 -5.41
CA LYS A 60 -0.83 23.34 -4.07
C LYS A 60 0.07 22.11 -4.11
N PRO A 61 1.25 22.15 -3.46
CA PRO A 61 2.06 20.95 -3.30
C PRO A 61 1.46 20.05 -2.20
N ILE A 62 1.38 18.75 -2.49
CA ILE A 62 0.98 17.74 -1.52
C ILE A 62 2.11 16.73 -1.39
N THR A 63 2.56 16.49 -0.16
CA THR A 63 3.64 15.57 0.14
C THR A 63 3.11 14.36 0.91
N SER A 64 3.51 13.16 0.49
CA SER A 64 3.07 11.92 1.12
C SER A 64 4.15 10.85 1.02
N THR A 65 4.17 9.94 2.00
CA THR A 65 4.99 8.72 1.97
C THR A 65 4.18 7.50 1.52
N ALA A 66 2.93 7.67 1.08
CA ALA A 66 2.07 6.58 0.68
C ALA A 66 2.72 5.72 -0.41
N ALA A 67 2.63 4.40 -0.28
CA ALA A 67 3.23 3.46 -1.22
C ALA A 67 2.47 2.13 -1.21
N GLY A 68 2.64 1.38 -2.29
CA GLY A 68 2.06 0.05 -2.45
C GLY A 68 0.66 0.06 -3.03
N ALA A 69 0.08 -1.14 -3.15
CA ALA A 69 -1.22 -1.32 -3.80
C ALA A 69 -2.35 -0.55 -3.11
N TYR A 70 -2.25 -0.36 -1.79
CA TYR A 70 -3.27 0.31 -0.98
C TYR A 70 -2.80 1.65 -0.44
N GLN A 71 -1.65 2.13 -0.90
CA GLN A 71 -1.08 3.44 -0.59
C GLN A 71 -0.99 3.73 0.90
N PHE A 72 -0.42 2.80 1.66
CA PHE A 72 -0.16 3.00 3.08
C PHE A 72 0.91 4.06 3.31
N LEU A 73 0.65 4.99 4.22
CA LEU A 73 1.68 5.90 4.73
C LEU A 73 2.75 5.09 5.48
N GLY A 74 4.00 5.56 5.44
CA GLY A 74 5.10 4.87 6.11
C GLY A 74 4.85 4.64 7.59
N ARG A 75 4.31 5.64 8.29
CA ARG A 75 3.97 5.53 9.71
C ARG A 75 2.88 4.48 9.97
N THR A 76 1.81 4.52 9.18
CA THR A 76 0.70 3.57 9.31
C THR A 76 1.18 2.14 9.04
N TRP A 77 2.00 1.96 8.01
CA TRP A 77 2.60 0.66 7.72
C TRP A 77 3.41 0.14 8.89
N SER A 78 4.27 0.99 9.50
CA SER A 78 5.09 0.59 10.64
C SER A 78 4.25 0.15 11.83
N GLU A 79 3.14 0.83 12.11
CA GLU A 79 2.21 0.45 13.18
C GLU A 79 1.56 -0.92 12.89
N CYS A 80 1.10 -1.14 11.67
CA CYS A 80 0.51 -2.42 11.27
C CYS A 80 1.54 -3.55 11.27
N GLN A 81 2.74 -3.29 10.79
CA GLN A 81 3.83 -4.27 10.78
C GLN A 81 4.16 -4.75 12.19
N ALA A 82 4.26 -3.83 13.14
CA ALA A 82 4.52 -4.16 14.53
C ALA A 82 3.36 -4.95 15.15
N ALA A 83 2.12 -4.52 14.90
CA ALA A 83 0.93 -5.17 15.46
C ALA A 83 0.73 -6.59 14.93
N LEU A 84 1.06 -6.85 13.67
CA LEU A 84 0.82 -8.12 12.99
C LEU A 84 2.08 -8.95 12.79
N ASN A 85 3.24 -8.41 13.19
CA ASN A 85 4.54 -9.08 13.03
C ASN A 85 4.82 -9.47 11.56
N LEU A 86 4.61 -8.52 10.65
CA LEU A 86 4.82 -8.74 9.23
C LEU A 86 6.31 -8.58 8.87
N PRO A 87 6.87 -9.47 8.03
CA PRO A 87 8.31 -9.44 7.73
C PRO A 87 8.73 -8.33 6.76
N ASP A 88 7.86 -7.99 5.81
CA ASP A 88 8.17 -7.03 4.75
C ASP A 88 6.90 -6.46 4.14
N VAL A 89 7.01 -5.69 3.06
CA VAL A 89 5.87 -5.09 2.35
C VAL A 89 5.48 -5.85 1.08
N SER A 90 5.99 -7.06 0.88
CA SER A 90 5.61 -7.85 -0.28
C SER A 90 4.13 -8.24 -0.23
N PRO A 91 3.51 -8.53 -1.40
CA PRO A 91 2.11 -8.98 -1.43
C PRO A 91 1.89 -10.36 -0.84
N ASP A 92 2.97 -11.10 -0.61
CA ASP A 92 2.92 -12.42 0.02
C ASP A 92 2.87 -12.29 1.55
#